data_7069d4e9d076e8d5186d597917c1ee3f
#
_entry.id   7069d4e9d076e8d5186d597917c1ee3f
#
_cell.length_a   1.000
_cell.length_b   1.000
_cell.length_c   1.000
_cell.angle_alpha   90.00
_cell.angle_beta   90.00
_cell.angle_gamma   90.00
#
_symmetry.space_group_name_H-M   'P 1'
#
loop_
_entity.id
_entity.type
_entity.pdbx_description
1 polymer ?
#
loop_
_entity_poly.entity_id
_entity_poly.type
_entity_poly.pdbx_seq_one_letter_code
_entity_poly.pdbx_strand_id
1 'polypeptide(L)'
;MDFEQFYQDKYPAGIPREIDLNKYKNMVDVFEQAVQKFADKPAFTAVGVTLTYRDLDTQSRNFAAWLQNKTDLKPGDRIAVQMPNVTQYPVVVFGAMRAGLIVVNTNP
;
A
#
# COMPACT_ATOMS: atom_id res chain seq x y z
N MET A 1 5.08 -11.85 37.01
CA MET A 1 3.96 -11.64 36.05
C MET A 1 4.40 -12.17 34.73
N ASP A 2 3.64 -13.06 34.16
CA ASP A 2 3.83 -13.50 32.76
C ASP A 2 3.16 -12.47 31.85
N PHE A 3 3.97 -11.63 31.21
CA PHE A 3 3.47 -10.60 30.31
C PHE A 3 2.78 -11.18 29.08
N GLU A 4 3.26 -12.31 28.60
CA GLU A 4 2.69 -12.97 27.43
C GLU A 4 1.24 -13.41 27.71
N GLN A 5 0.99 -14.05 28.84
CA GLN A 5 -0.36 -14.45 29.26
C GLN A 5 -1.26 -13.24 29.58
N PHE A 6 -0.70 -12.19 30.18
CA PHE A 6 -1.44 -10.96 30.46
C PHE A 6 -2.01 -10.32 29.18
N TYR A 7 -1.23 -10.28 28.10
CA TYR A 7 -1.70 -9.73 26.83
C TYR A 7 -2.65 -10.67 26.09
N GLN A 8 -2.48 -11.98 26.20
CA GLN A 8 -3.36 -12.96 25.56
C GLN A 8 -4.83 -12.79 25.98
N ASP A 9 -5.07 -12.49 27.25
CA ASP A 9 -6.42 -12.31 27.79
C ASP A 9 -7.09 -11.00 27.35
N LYS A 10 -6.34 -10.09 26.73
CA LYS A 10 -6.83 -8.79 26.25
C LYS A 10 -7.26 -8.78 24.79
N TYR A 11 -7.01 -9.84 24.04
CA TYR A 11 -7.43 -9.91 22.64
C TYR A 11 -8.94 -10.08 22.51
N PRO A 12 -9.62 -9.24 21.70
CA PRO A 12 -11.03 -9.42 21.41
C PRO A 12 -11.31 -10.77 20.76
N ALA A 13 -12.52 -11.26 20.90
CA ALA A 13 -12.98 -12.47 20.23
C ALA A 13 -12.85 -12.31 18.70
N GLY A 14 -12.32 -13.33 18.04
CA GLY A 14 -12.13 -13.34 16.58
C GLY A 14 -10.85 -12.66 16.09
N ILE A 15 -10.07 -12.05 16.97
CA ILE A 15 -8.75 -11.53 16.61
C ILE A 15 -7.69 -12.60 16.91
N PRO A 16 -6.87 -13.01 15.91
CA PRO A 16 -5.80 -13.98 16.13
C PRO A 16 -4.74 -13.38 17.05
N ARG A 17 -4.18 -14.21 17.92
CA ARG A 17 -3.14 -13.80 18.89
C ARG A 17 -1.77 -13.66 18.25
N GLU A 18 -1.55 -14.34 17.13
CA GLU A 18 -0.31 -14.33 16.37
C GLU A 18 -0.56 -13.83 14.95
N ILE A 19 0.43 -13.13 14.40
CA ILE A 19 0.41 -12.69 13.01
C ILE A 19 0.85 -13.85 12.12
N ASP A 20 0.03 -14.19 11.12
CA ASP A 20 0.42 -15.14 10.07
C ASP A 20 1.39 -14.45 9.10
N LEU A 21 2.67 -14.75 9.26
CA LEU A 21 3.74 -14.19 8.42
C LEU A 21 3.72 -14.69 6.97
N ASN A 22 2.93 -15.72 6.68
CA ASN A 22 2.83 -16.31 5.34
C ASN A 22 1.57 -15.87 4.58
N LYS A 23 0.72 -15.05 5.20
CA LYS A 23 -0.53 -14.61 4.60
C LYS A 23 -0.34 -13.75 3.35
N TYR A 24 0.67 -12.89 3.36
CA TYR A 24 1.01 -12.00 2.26
C TYR A 24 2.49 -12.11 1.91
N LYS A 25 2.81 -12.05 0.62
CA LYS A 25 4.20 -12.10 0.13
C LYS A 25 4.95 -10.78 0.34
N ASN A 26 4.25 -9.66 0.13
CA ASN A 26 4.78 -8.30 0.22
C ASN A 26 3.61 -7.29 0.22
N MET A 27 3.92 -5.99 0.28
CA MET A 27 2.91 -4.93 0.29
C MET A 27 2.11 -4.85 -1.02
N VAL A 28 2.70 -5.18 -2.16
CA VAL A 28 1.97 -5.23 -3.44
C VAL A 28 0.92 -6.34 -3.41
N ASP A 29 1.23 -7.49 -2.84
CA ASP A 29 0.29 -8.60 -2.67
C ASP A 29 -0.88 -8.20 -1.76
N VAL A 30 -0.62 -7.52 -0.64
CA VAL A 30 -1.68 -6.96 0.24
C VAL A 30 -2.61 -6.06 -0.55
N PHE A 31 -2.05 -5.15 -1.34
CA PHE A 31 -2.81 -4.20 -2.14
C PHE A 31 -3.64 -4.91 -3.22
N GLU A 32 -3.05 -5.83 -3.96
CA GLU A 32 -3.75 -6.56 -5.03
C GLU A 32 -4.91 -7.42 -4.49
N GLN A 33 -4.74 -8.07 -3.35
CA GLN A 33 -5.82 -8.81 -2.70
C GLN A 33 -6.95 -7.86 -2.24
N ALA A 34 -6.61 -6.69 -1.72
CA ALA A 34 -7.61 -5.68 -1.35
C ALA A 34 -8.38 -5.17 -2.58
N VAL A 35 -7.70 -4.91 -3.69
CA VAL A 35 -8.33 -4.52 -4.96
C VAL A 35 -9.31 -5.60 -5.45
N GLN A 36 -8.92 -6.87 -5.44
CA GLN A 36 -9.78 -7.97 -5.84
C GLN A 36 -11.05 -8.06 -4.96
N LYS A 37 -10.88 -7.88 -3.65
CA LYS A 37 -11.99 -8.03 -2.69
C LYS A 37 -12.92 -6.81 -2.65
N PHE A 38 -12.38 -5.60 -2.85
CA PHE A 38 -13.08 -4.34 -2.60
C PHE A 38 -13.11 -3.39 -3.79
N ALA A 39 -12.97 -3.89 -5.01
CA ALA A 39 -12.76 -3.11 -6.24
C ALA A 39 -13.58 -1.81 -6.32
N ASP A 40 -14.87 -1.89 -6.07
CA ASP A 40 -15.81 -0.77 -6.25
C ASP A 40 -16.05 0.06 -4.97
N LYS A 41 -15.35 -0.29 -3.88
CA LYS A 41 -15.44 0.49 -2.64
C LYS A 41 -14.49 1.70 -2.66
N PRO A 42 -14.86 2.78 -1.96
CA PRO A 42 -13.94 3.90 -1.72
C PRO A 42 -12.66 3.42 -1.03
N ALA A 43 -11.50 3.85 -1.54
CA ALA A 43 -10.20 3.56 -0.95
C ALA A 43 -9.60 4.78 -0.26
N PHE A 44 -9.56 5.92 -0.96
CA PHE A 44 -9.00 7.16 -0.44
C PHE A 44 -9.86 8.36 -0.85
N THR A 45 -10.05 9.28 0.09
CA THR A 45 -10.74 10.55 -0.14
C THR A 45 -9.87 11.70 0.35
N ALA A 46 -9.63 12.67 -0.51
CA ALA A 46 -8.93 13.90 -0.16
C ALA A 46 -9.41 15.05 -1.03
N VAL A 47 -9.60 16.22 -0.45
CA VAL A 47 -9.96 17.46 -1.14
C VAL A 47 -11.21 17.28 -2.05
N GLY A 48 -12.21 16.56 -1.55
CA GLY A 48 -13.46 16.30 -2.29
C GLY A 48 -13.37 15.25 -3.40
N VAL A 49 -12.21 14.63 -3.61
CA VAL A 49 -12.01 13.57 -4.61
C VAL A 49 -11.90 12.23 -3.91
N THR A 50 -12.65 11.26 -4.39
CA THR A 50 -12.59 9.87 -3.91
C THR A 50 -12.11 8.95 -5.02
N LEU A 51 -11.08 8.13 -4.71
CA LEU A 51 -10.66 7.01 -5.55
C LEU A 51 -11.21 5.71 -4.99
N THR A 52 -11.78 4.88 -5.86
CA THR A 52 -12.08 3.48 -5.53
C THR A 52 -10.80 2.64 -5.55
N TYR A 53 -10.86 1.42 -5.01
CA TYR A 53 -9.74 0.47 -5.14
C TYR A 53 -9.42 0.17 -6.60
N ARG A 54 -10.43 0.11 -7.47
CA ARG A 54 -10.25 -0.07 -8.92
C ARG A 54 -9.51 1.10 -9.57
N ASP A 55 -9.89 2.33 -9.23
CA ASP A 55 -9.21 3.53 -9.73
C ASP A 55 -7.74 3.54 -9.31
N LEU A 56 -7.49 3.23 -8.04
CA LEU A 56 -6.15 3.16 -7.48
C LEU A 56 -5.31 2.07 -8.16
N ASP A 57 -5.90 0.91 -8.43
CA ASP A 57 -5.25 -0.17 -9.18
C ASP A 57 -4.84 0.29 -10.58
N THR A 58 -5.77 0.86 -11.34
CA THR A 58 -5.54 1.32 -12.70
C THR A 58 -4.47 2.42 -12.75
N GLN A 59 -4.60 3.44 -11.90
CA GLN A 59 -3.68 4.57 -11.90
C GLN A 59 -2.27 4.17 -11.42
N SER A 60 -2.17 3.32 -10.40
CA SER A 60 -0.87 2.84 -9.94
C SER A 60 -0.17 1.93 -10.95
N ARG A 61 -0.91 1.13 -11.70
CA ARG A 61 -0.35 0.34 -12.83
C ARG A 61 0.19 1.26 -13.93
N ASN A 62 -0.56 2.30 -14.29
CA ASN A 62 -0.11 3.27 -15.29
C ASN A 62 1.16 3.99 -14.84
N PHE A 63 1.24 4.39 -13.58
CA PHE A 63 2.44 5.03 -13.04
C PHE A 63 3.63 4.06 -13.00
N ALA A 64 3.42 2.81 -12.58
CA ALA A 64 4.47 1.78 -12.62
C ALA A 64 5.00 1.56 -14.05
N ALA A 65 4.10 1.47 -15.02
CA ALA A 65 4.48 1.33 -16.44
C ALA A 65 5.28 2.54 -16.94
N TRP A 66 4.90 3.75 -16.54
CA TRP A 66 5.65 4.96 -16.86
C TRP A 66 7.06 4.93 -16.27
N LEU A 67 7.19 4.58 -15.00
CA LEU A 67 8.50 4.45 -14.33
C LEU A 67 9.41 3.45 -15.07
N GLN A 68 8.86 2.30 -15.44
CA GLN A 68 9.61 1.23 -16.11
C GLN A 68 10.03 1.57 -17.55
N ASN A 69 9.24 2.36 -18.27
CA ASN A 69 9.45 2.62 -19.71
C ASN A 69 10.02 4.01 -20.00
N LYS A 70 9.90 4.96 -19.07
CA LYS A 70 10.27 6.38 -19.30
C LYS A 70 11.35 6.89 -18.35
N THR A 71 11.87 6.04 -17.47
CA THR A 71 12.98 6.38 -16.58
C THR A 71 14.04 5.28 -16.63
N ASP A 72 15.23 5.59 -16.13
CA ASP A 72 16.33 4.63 -15.98
C ASP A 72 16.30 3.87 -14.64
N LEU A 73 15.26 4.07 -13.85
CA LEU A 73 15.10 3.43 -12.55
C LEU A 73 14.96 1.91 -12.69
N LYS A 74 15.67 1.19 -11.85
CA LYS A 74 15.69 -0.28 -11.79
C LYS A 74 15.09 -0.77 -10.47
N PRO A 75 14.53 -2.00 -10.42
CA PRO A 75 14.13 -2.60 -9.16
C PRO A 75 15.25 -2.49 -8.10
N GLY A 76 14.89 -2.04 -6.89
CA GLY A 76 15.83 -1.76 -5.81
C GLY A 76 16.32 -0.33 -5.73
N ASP A 77 16.11 0.49 -6.75
CA ASP A 77 16.42 1.93 -6.68
C ASP A 77 15.42 2.66 -5.77
N ARG A 78 15.86 3.80 -5.27
CA ARG A 78 15.06 4.65 -4.38
C ARG A 78 14.37 5.75 -5.15
N ILE A 79 13.12 6.04 -4.78
CA ILE A 79 12.35 7.18 -5.27
C ILE A 79 11.90 8.03 -4.09
N ALA A 80 12.26 9.31 -4.08
CA ALA A 80 11.78 10.25 -3.08
C ALA A 80 10.35 10.72 -3.44
N VAL A 81 9.43 10.63 -2.48
CA VAL A 81 8.05 11.07 -2.64
C VAL A 81 7.80 12.21 -1.65
N GLN A 82 7.62 13.42 -2.18
CA GLN A 82 7.36 14.63 -1.40
C GLN A 82 5.98 15.18 -1.76
N MET A 83 4.96 14.61 -1.15
CA MET A 83 3.57 14.94 -1.45
C MET A 83 2.77 15.13 -0.16
N PRO A 84 1.80 16.06 -0.14
CA PRO A 84 0.82 16.16 0.94
C PRO A 84 -0.19 15.00 0.88
N ASN A 85 -1.16 15.01 1.80
CA ASN A 85 -2.24 14.01 1.85
C ASN A 85 -3.28 14.26 0.75
N VAL A 86 -2.94 13.86 -0.47
CA VAL A 86 -3.79 13.94 -1.66
C VAL A 86 -3.99 12.56 -2.25
N THR A 87 -5.01 12.38 -3.09
CA THR A 87 -5.33 11.07 -3.69
C THR A 87 -4.22 10.55 -4.62
N GLN A 88 -3.38 11.43 -5.15
CA GLN A 88 -2.22 11.04 -5.96
C GLN A 88 -1.13 10.32 -5.15
N TYR A 89 -1.03 10.58 -3.85
CA TYR A 89 0.00 9.97 -3.00
C TYR A 89 -0.04 8.43 -3.02
N PRO A 90 -1.17 7.77 -2.70
CA PRO A 90 -1.23 6.31 -2.77
C PRO A 90 -1.01 5.76 -4.20
N VAL A 91 -1.43 6.48 -5.23
CA VAL A 91 -1.15 6.10 -6.63
C VAL A 91 0.36 6.01 -6.88
N VAL A 92 1.11 7.04 -6.47
CA VAL A 92 2.57 7.10 -6.64
C VAL A 92 3.26 6.02 -5.81
N VAL A 93 2.88 5.85 -4.55
CA VAL A 93 3.49 4.87 -3.64
C VAL A 93 3.27 3.44 -4.15
N PHE A 94 2.04 3.06 -4.45
CA PHE A 94 1.77 1.71 -4.95
C PHE A 94 2.33 1.47 -6.36
N GLY A 95 2.33 2.50 -7.21
CA GLY A 95 2.96 2.40 -8.52
C GLY A 95 4.47 2.20 -8.42
N ALA A 96 5.16 2.94 -7.55
CA ALA A 96 6.59 2.76 -7.29
C ALA A 96 6.90 1.35 -6.73
N MET A 97 6.10 0.87 -5.78
CA MET A 97 6.25 -0.49 -5.23
C MET A 97 6.05 -1.56 -6.30
N ARG A 98 5.07 -1.41 -7.20
CA ARG A 98 4.84 -2.30 -8.34
C ARG A 98 6.02 -2.34 -9.31
N ALA A 99 6.71 -1.21 -9.48
CA ALA A 99 7.94 -1.15 -10.28
C ALA A 99 9.18 -1.70 -9.55
N GLY A 100 9.02 -2.18 -8.32
CA GLY A 100 10.12 -2.73 -7.51
C GLY A 100 11.00 -1.67 -6.84
N LEU A 101 10.55 -0.42 -6.78
CA LEU A 101 11.31 0.69 -6.20
C LEU A 101 11.12 0.78 -4.69
N ILE A 102 12.09 1.38 -4.02
CA ILE A 102 12.06 1.69 -2.59
C ILE A 102 11.54 3.12 -2.43
N VAL A 103 10.39 3.27 -1.79
CA VAL A 103 9.79 4.58 -1.53
C VAL A 103 10.46 5.24 -0.34
N VAL A 104 10.93 6.47 -0.52
CA VAL A 104 11.48 7.32 0.53
C VAL A 104 10.55 8.53 0.68
N ASN A 105 9.77 8.55 1.75
CA ASN A 105 8.87 9.67 2.03
C ASN A 105 9.63 10.84 2.58
N THR A 106 9.40 12.02 2.03
CA THR A 106 9.97 13.29 2.52
C THR A 106 8.86 14.29 2.81
N ASN A 107 9.06 15.14 3.81
CA ASN A 107 8.10 16.21 4.10
C ASN A 107 8.09 17.27 3.01
N PRO A 108 6.91 17.69 2.56
CA PRO A 108 6.78 18.81 1.63
C PRO A 108 7.18 20.15 2.25
#